data_1567848ece7eed62ba2ca7a935cf61f3
#
_entry.id   1567848ece7eed62ba2ca7a935cf61f3
#
_cell.length_a   1.000
_cell.length_b   1.000
_cell.length_c   1.000
_cell.angle_alpha   90.00
_cell.angle_beta   90.00
_cell.angle_gamma   90.00
#
_symmetry.space_group_name_H-M   'P 1'
#
loop_
_entity.id
_entity.type
_entity.pdbx_description
1 polymer ?
#
loop_
_entity_poly.entity_id
_entity_poly.type
_entity_poly.pdbx_seq_one_letter_code
_entity_poly.pdbx_strand_id
1 'polypeptide(L)'
;MTKEINKEELLIQQEYIEKVKAINAKREQMPLAHVHSFGCQQNVSDGEKIKGMLAQMGYGFTPETAFADLILFNTCAVRENAEDRVFGNIGALKKLKEKNRNLIIAVGGCMVQQEHIAQRMRKSFPQVDIIFGTHVMHTLPQMIYEKLSENRRTLSIPESDGVIAEGLPVIRESKVKASVPIMYGCNNFCTYCIVPFVRGRERSRRPEEVIAEVKGLINDGYKEILLLGQNVNSYGKEYDFGFAKLLSELDKIPGKYKLSFMTSHPKDCTHELIDTIADSRHISYHLHLPVQCGSDRILKEMNRHYDTAHYIELIEYAKKRIPKVALTTDIIVGFPGETYEDFLGTVELMKKVRYDSAYTFIYSKREGTKAAAMPDPISDEDKGKWFRQLLDVQNSIGEKAYERFIGDEVEVLCEGIGRTADGLMTGHSRHGVIVDFNGTRDMIGKYVTVRIQKALPWAVTGELVSVND
;
A
#
# COMPACT_ATOMS: atom_id res chain seq x y z
N MET A 1 -7.08 -21.04 12.13
CA MET A 1 -7.62 -19.99 13.03
C MET A 1 -6.68 -18.80 12.97
N THR A 2 -7.19 -17.63 12.66
CA THR A 2 -6.44 -16.38 12.65
C THR A 2 -5.89 -16.12 14.04
N LYS A 3 -4.58 -15.95 14.20
CA LYS A 3 -3.98 -15.57 15.47
C LYS A 3 -4.20 -14.09 15.70
N GLU A 4 -5.23 -13.75 16.43
CA GLU A 4 -5.39 -12.42 17.03
C GLU A 4 -4.52 -12.33 18.28
N ILE A 5 -4.01 -11.14 18.57
CA ILE A 5 -3.34 -10.87 19.84
C ILE A 5 -4.40 -10.99 20.94
N ASN A 6 -4.04 -11.69 22.00
CA ASN A 6 -4.94 -11.79 23.14
C ASN A 6 -5.08 -10.43 23.86
N LYS A 7 -6.21 -10.23 24.53
CA LYS A 7 -6.49 -8.98 25.26
C LYS A 7 -5.45 -8.68 26.36
N GLU A 8 -4.88 -9.72 26.95
CA GLU A 8 -3.88 -9.59 28.01
C GLU A 8 -2.59 -8.97 27.48
N GLU A 9 -2.12 -9.40 26.30
CA GLU A 9 -0.94 -8.82 25.63
C GLU A 9 -1.16 -7.35 25.27
N LEU A 10 -2.35 -6.99 24.78
CA LEU A 10 -2.69 -5.59 24.50
C LEU A 10 -2.72 -4.74 25.77
N LEU A 11 -3.22 -5.28 26.90
CA LEU A 11 -3.19 -4.60 28.19
C LEU A 11 -1.75 -4.39 28.69
N ILE A 12 -0.88 -5.38 28.53
CA ILE A 12 0.54 -5.24 28.85
C ILE A 12 1.18 -4.09 28.03
N GLN A 13 0.87 -4.01 26.74
CA GLN A 13 1.40 -2.92 25.92
C GLN A 13 0.82 -1.56 26.34
N GLN A 14 -0.43 -1.50 26.76
CA GLN A 14 -1.01 -0.28 27.32
C GLN A 14 -0.31 0.16 28.60
N GLU A 15 0.09 -0.77 29.47
CA GLU A 15 0.89 -0.43 30.64
C GLU A 15 2.26 0.17 30.27
N TYR A 16 2.91 -0.36 29.21
CA TYR A 16 4.17 0.22 28.71
C TYR A 16 3.97 1.61 28.11
N ILE A 17 2.86 1.86 27.44
CA ILE A 17 2.48 3.20 26.97
C ILE A 17 2.44 4.18 28.15
N GLU A 18 1.75 3.84 29.23
CA GLU A 18 1.64 4.72 30.41
C GLU A 18 3.01 4.89 31.11
N LYS A 19 3.85 3.86 31.18
CA LYS A 19 5.21 3.96 31.73
C LYS A 19 6.09 4.92 30.91
N VAL A 20 6.06 4.83 29.58
CA VAL A 20 6.82 5.74 28.69
C VAL A 20 6.27 7.15 28.80
N LYS A 21 4.95 7.33 28.82
CA LYS A 21 4.28 8.62 29.02
C LYS A 21 4.72 9.29 30.32
N ALA A 22 4.79 8.53 31.42
CA ALA A 22 5.25 9.04 32.71
C ALA A 22 6.73 9.46 32.68
N ILE A 23 7.60 8.78 31.90
CA ILE A 23 8.99 9.19 31.69
C ILE A 23 9.03 10.50 30.90
N ASN A 24 8.28 10.59 29.81
CA ASN A 24 8.22 11.74 28.94
C ASN A 24 7.64 12.99 29.62
N ALA A 25 6.65 12.82 30.48
CA ALA A 25 6.05 13.90 31.26
C ALA A 25 7.01 14.59 32.25
N LYS A 26 8.14 13.96 32.58
CA LYS A 26 9.17 14.53 33.45
C LYS A 26 10.19 15.39 32.70
N ARG A 27 10.13 15.43 31.38
CA ARG A 27 11.03 16.24 30.55
C ARG A 27 10.59 17.70 30.58
N GLU A 28 11.54 18.63 30.47
CA GLU A 28 11.24 20.06 30.40
C GLU A 28 10.46 20.43 29.13
N GLN A 29 10.67 19.69 28.05
CA GLN A 29 9.98 19.85 26.77
C GLN A 29 9.41 18.51 26.32
N MET A 30 8.28 18.57 25.62
CA MET A 30 7.65 17.39 25.00
C MET A 30 8.62 16.78 23.97
N PRO A 31 8.99 15.51 24.09
CA PRO A 31 9.88 14.88 23.12
C PRO A 31 9.21 14.76 21.77
N LEU A 32 10.01 14.92 20.71
CA LEU A 32 9.54 14.87 19.32
C LEU A 32 9.96 13.57 18.63
N ALA A 33 9.04 12.98 17.90
CA ALA A 33 9.29 11.83 17.05
C ALA A 33 9.28 12.20 15.57
N HIS A 34 10.23 11.67 14.81
CA HIS A 34 10.22 11.66 13.36
C HIS A 34 9.88 10.25 12.88
N VAL A 35 8.74 10.08 12.23
CA VAL A 35 8.31 8.78 11.67
C VAL A 35 8.23 8.89 10.16
N HIS A 36 8.99 8.07 9.45
CA HIS A 36 8.99 8.02 7.99
C HIS A 36 8.71 6.59 7.49
N SER A 37 7.66 6.44 6.67
CA SER A 37 7.29 5.17 6.06
C SER A 37 7.76 5.11 4.61
N PHE A 38 8.54 4.09 4.28
CA PHE A 38 8.97 3.80 2.92
C PHE A 38 8.02 2.77 2.29
N GLY A 39 7.78 2.91 0.99
CA GLY A 39 7.20 1.83 0.20
C GLY A 39 5.70 1.93 -0.07
N CYS A 40 4.93 0.90 0.31
CA CYS A 40 3.53 0.72 -0.10
C CYS A 40 2.53 1.34 0.88
N GLN A 41 1.25 1.38 0.48
CA GLN A 41 0.14 1.91 1.30
C GLN A 41 -0.02 1.14 2.63
N GLN A 42 0.28 -0.17 2.66
CA GLN A 42 0.27 -0.93 3.90
C GLN A 42 1.31 -0.40 4.89
N ASN A 43 2.52 -0.03 4.41
CA ASN A 43 3.52 0.59 5.29
C ASN A 43 3.11 1.98 5.76
N VAL A 44 2.41 2.75 4.94
CA VAL A 44 1.84 4.05 5.38
C VAL A 44 0.86 3.82 6.51
N SER A 45 -0.08 2.88 6.36
CA SER A 45 -1.03 2.53 7.42
C SER A 45 -0.35 1.98 8.69
N ASP A 46 0.70 1.17 8.56
CA ASP A 46 1.50 0.74 9.71
C ASP A 46 2.18 1.95 10.39
N GLY A 47 2.67 2.92 9.63
CA GLY A 47 3.24 4.18 10.14
C GLY A 47 2.23 5.04 10.89
N GLU A 48 0.97 5.09 10.44
CA GLU A 48 -0.12 5.78 11.13
C GLU A 48 -0.41 5.15 12.51
N LYS A 49 -0.36 3.81 12.62
CA LYS A 49 -0.46 3.08 13.90
C LYS A 49 0.73 3.36 14.81
N ILE A 50 1.95 3.36 14.25
CA ILE A 50 3.17 3.73 14.99
C ILE A 50 3.05 5.13 15.55
N LYS A 51 2.60 6.11 14.74
CA LYS A 51 2.35 7.48 15.20
C LYS A 51 1.30 7.51 16.32
N GLY A 52 0.23 6.73 16.19
CA GLY A 52 -0.80 6.64 17.23
C GLY A 52 -0.24 6.17 18.57
N MET A 53 0.54 5.09 18.58
CA MET A 53 1.20 4.59 19.79
C MET A 53 2.18 5.62 20.39
N LEU A 54 3.01 6.26 19.54
CA LEU A 54 3.96 7.29 20.00
C LEU A 54 3.25 8.51 20.61
N ALA A 55 2.13 8.95 20.05
CA ALA A 55 1.33 10.04 20.61
C ALA A 55 0.79 9.69 21.99
N GLN A 56 0.27 8.46 22.17
CA GLN A 56 -0.19 7.99 23.49
C GLN A 56 0.95 7.92 24.51
N MET A 57 2.18 7.65 24.07
CA MET A 57 3.38 7.69 24.89
C MET A 57 3.89 9.13 25.20
N GLY A 58 3.19 10.17 24.72
CA GLY A 58 3.52 11.55 24.97
C GLY A 58 4.55 12.16 24.04
N TYR A 59 4.75 11.61 22.82
CA TYR A 59 5.56 12.23 21.79
C TYR A 59 4.74 13.20 20.94
N GLY A 60 5.32 14.37 20.63
CA GLY A 60 4.93 15.20 19.48
C GLY A 60 5.61 14.73 18.20
N PHE A 61 5.34 15.41 17.07
CA PHE A 61 5.91 14.99 15.78
C PHE A 61 6.65 16.15 15.09
N THR A 62 7.73 15.80 14.39
CA THR A 62 8.50 16.74 13.58
C THR A 62 8.81 16.13 12.20
N PRO A 63 8.76 16.92 11.10
CA PRO A 63 9.21 16.46 9.79
C PRO A 63 10.76 16.41 9.70
N GLU A 64 11.48 17.05 10.61
CA GLU A 64 12.93 17.19 10.56
C GLU A 64 13.63 16.27 11.57
N THR A 65 14.52 15.41 11.08
CA THR A 65 15.30 14.48 11.92
C THR A 65 16.19 15.19 12.92
N ALA A 66 16.62 16.43 12.62
CA ALA A 66 17.52 17.22 13.48
C ALA A 66 16.89 17.61 14.83
N PHE A 67 15.57 17.71 14.91
CA PHE A 67 14.82 18.09 16.11
C PHE A 67 14.18 16.89 16.83
N ALA A 68 14.39 15.69 16.33
CA ALA A 68 13.76 14.50 16.87
C ALA A 68 14.54 13.93 18.06
N ASP A 69 13.80 13.49 19.10
CA ASP A 69 14.30 12.65 20.20
C ASP A 69 14.17 11.17 19.86
N LEU A 70 13.24 10.82 18.94
CA LEU A 70 13.06 9.48 18.40
C LEU A 70 12.90 9.57 16.88
N ILE A 71 13.72 8.81 16.15
CA ILE A 71 13.59 8.64 14.69
C ILE A 71 13.21 7.19 14.40
N LEU A 72 12.08 7.00 13.70
CA LEU A 72 11.62 5.68 13.32
C LEU A 72 11.43 5.61 11.81
N PHE A 73 12.12 4.66 11.18
CA PHE A 73 11.96 4.31 9.78
C PHE A 73 11.16 3.00 9.65
N ASN A 74 9.97 3.09 9.04
CA ASN A 74 9.16 1.93 8.69
C ASN A 74 9.48 1.53 7.24
N THR A 75 10.06 0.34 7.03
CA THR A 75 10.80 -0.03 5.83
C THR A 75 10.07 -1.05 4.96
N CYS A 76 10.34 -1.04 3.66
CA CYS A 76 9.72 -1.89 2.66
C CYS A 76 10.74 -2.86 2.04
N ALA A 77 10.31 -4.11 1.77
CA ALA A 77 11.11 -5.15 1.11
C ALA A 77 10.76 -5.33 -0.40
N VAL A 78 9.72 -4.63 -0.89
CA VAL A 78 9.20 -4.88 -2.24
C VAL A 78 9.97 -4.11 -3.32
N ARG A 79 10.55 -2.95 -2.98
CA ARG A 79 11.24 -2.09 -3.94
C ARG A 79 12.75 -2.14 -3.73
N GLU A 80 13.51 -2.51 -4.76
CA GLU A 80 14.97 -2.66 -4.71
C GLU A 80 15.69 -1.40 -4.21
N ASN A 81 15.40 -0.26 -4.81
CA ASN A 81 15.98 1.02 -4.42
C ASN A 81 15.55 1.52 -3.03
N ALA A 82 14.61 0.82 -2.36
CA ALA A 82 14.20 1.19 -1.01
C ALA A 82 15.24 0.78 0.03
N GLU A 83 15.91 -0.36 -0.17
CA GLU A 83 16.92 -0.85 0.78
C GLU A 83 18.15 0.06 0.84
N ASP A 84 18.71 0.41 -0.31
CA ASP A 84 19.89 1.31 -0.38
C ASP A 84 19.57 2.71 0.16
N ARG A 85 18.39 3.22 -0.15
CA ARG A 85 17.91 4.49 0.43
C ARG A 85 17.79 4.43 1.95
N VAL A 86 17.24 3.33 2.49
CA VAL A 86 17.12 3.15 3.93
C VAL A 86 18.51 3.08 4.57
N PHE A 87 19.43 2.29 4.04
CA PHE A 87 20.79 2.20 4.55
C PHE A 87 21.52 3.54 4.49
N GLY A 88 21.38 4.28 3.39
CA GLY A 88 21.94 5.63 3.24
C GLY A 88 21.39 6.60 4.29
N ASN A 89 20.06 6.63 4.48
CA ASN A 89 19.42 7.47 5.47
C ASN A 89 19.84 7.11 6.90
N ILE A 90 19.91 5.82 7.24
CA ILE A 90 20.36 5.36 8.56
C ILE A 90 21.85 5.75 8.78
N GLY A 91 22.69 5.61 7.75
CA GLY A 91 24.10 6.03 7.81
C GLY A 91 24.25 7.50 8.16
N ALA A 92 23.42 8.37 7.57
CA ALA A 92 23.43 9.81 7.84
C ALA A 92 23.08 10.16 9.30
N LEU A 93 22.26 9.31 9.97
CA LEU A 93 21.87 9.53 11.38
C LEU A 93 23.03 9.34 12.38
N LYS A 94 24.14 8.72 11.97
CA LYS A 94 25.30 8.52 12.86
C LYS A 94 25.77 9.82 13.49
N LYS A 95 25.91 10.87 12.69
CA LYS A 95 26.32 12.20 13.18
C LYS A 95 25.33 12.82 14.17
N LEU A 96 24.02 12.59 13.99
CA LEU A 96 22.99 13.06 14.91
C LEU A 96 23.07 12.29 16.24
N LYS A 97 23.28 10.98 16.20
CA LYS A 97 23.43 10.13 17.38
C LYS A 97 24.71 10.47 18.17
N GLU A 98 25.80 10.84 17.50
CA GLU A 98 27.04 11.31 18.15
C GLU A 98 26.84 12.62 18.91
N LYS A 99 26.03 13.54 18.36
CA LYS A 99 25.69 14.83 18.99
C LYS A 99 24.67 14.66 20.13
N ASN A 100 23.68 13.79 19.95
CA ASN A 100 22.65 13.51 20.95
C ASN A 100 22.62 12.00 21.24
N ARG A 101 23.32 11.58 22.28
CA ARG A 101 23.38 10.15 22.70
C ARG A 101 22.04 9.61 23.19
N ASN A 102 21.11 10.49 23.59
CA ASN A 102 19.77 10.12 24.04
C ASN A 102 18.77 9.95 22.87
N LEU A 103 19.16 10.37 21.65
CA LEU A 103 18.35 10.13 20.46
C LEU A 103 18.08 8.63 20.30
N ILE A 104 16.82 8.23 20.20
CA ILE A 104 16.45 6.84 19.90
C ILE A 104 16.30 6.69 18.38
N ILE A 105 16.98 5.70 17.79
CA ILE A 105 16.84 5.34 16.38
C ILE A 105 16.24 3.95 16.30
N ALA A 106 15.04 3.88 15.71
CA ALA A 106 14.29 2.65 15.50
C ALA A 106 14.09 2.36 14.02
N VAL A 107 14.20 1.10 13.63
CA VAL A 107 13.94 0.64 12.26
C VAL A 107 13.00 -0.57 12.31
N GLY A 108 11.86 -0.44 11.67
CA GLY A 108 10.85 -1.49 11.61
C GLY A 108 10.41 -1.82 10.19
N GLY A 109 9.50 -2.79 10.05
CA GLY A 109 8.81 -3.09 8.81
C GLY A 109 9.34 -4.29 8.02
N CYS A 110 8.90 -4.39 6.75
CA CYS A 110 9.13 -5.57 5.92
C CYS A 110 10.60 -5.86 5.62
N MET A 111 11.42 -4.82 5.43
CA MET A 111 12.83 -4.98 5.09
C MET A 111 13.59 -5.72 6.20
N VAL A 112 13.40 -5.29 7.44
CA VAL A 112 14.09 -5.87 8.60
C VAL A 112 13.44 -7.15 9.13
N GLN A 113 12.30 -7.58 8.58
CA GLN A 113 11.77 -8.92 8.83
C GLN A 113 12.63 -10.00 8.15
N GLN A 114 13.44 -9.66 7.16
CA GLN A 114 14.44 -10.54 6.57
C GLN A 114 15.64 -10.65 7.52
N GLU A 115 15.93 -11.84 8.03
CA GLU A 115 16.94 -12.06 9.07
C GLU A 115 18.33 -11.56 8.65
N HIS A 116 18.78 -11.86 7.43
CA HIS A 116 20.08 -11.42 6.92
C HIS A 116 20.20 -9.88 6.89
N ILE A 117 19.14 -9.17 6.55
CA ILE A 117 19.09 -7.69 6.56
C ILE A 117 19.15 -7.17 8.00
N ALA A 118 18.35 -7.74 8.90
CA ALA A 118 18.33 -7.34 10.30
C ALA A 118 19.70 -7.57 10.99
N GLN A 119 20.34 -8.68 10.72
CA GLN A 119 21.70 -8.99 11.23
C GLN A 119 22.75 -8.04 10.64
N ARG A 120 22.69 -7.76 9.32
CA ARG A 120 23.54 -6.76 8.68
C ARG A 120 23.34 -5.38 9.33
N MET A 121 22.10 -4.99 9.56
CA MET A 121 21.77 -3.71 10.20
C MET A 121 22.31 -3.64 11.62
N ARG A 122 22.10 -4.67 12.43
CA ARG A 122 22.61 -4.75 13.80
C ARG A 122 24.13 -4.63 13.87
N LYS A 123 24.83 -5.27 12.93
CA LYS A 123 26.30 -5.29 12.87
C LYS A 123 26.88 -3.99 12.32
N SER A 124 26.33 -3.45 11.25
CA SER A 124 26.92 -2.34 10.50
C SER A 124 26.45 -0.95 10.97
N PHE A 125 25.32 -0.88 11.69
CA PHE A 125 24.74 0.38 12.16
C PHE A 125 24.54 0.39 13.68
N PRO A 126 25.66 0.52 14.46
CA PRO A 126 25.60 0.48 15.91
C PRO A 126 24.78 1.62 16.54
N GLN A 127 24.50 2.68 15.80
CA GLN A 127 23.63 3.79 16.22
C GLN A 127 22.14 3.43 16.27
N VAL A 128 21.70 2.34 15.62
CA VAL A 128 20.30 1.89 15.66
C VAL A 128 20.04 1.17 16.98
N ASP A 129 19.08 1.67 17.75
CA ASP A 129 18.74 1.16 19.09
C ASP A 129 17.70 0.04 19.03
N ILE A 130 16.70 0.14 18.15
CA ILE A 130 15.57 -0.78 18.07
C ILE A 130 15.42 -1.25 16.62
N ILE A 131 15.41 -2.58 16.42
CA ILE A 131 15.13 -3.22 15.14
C ILE A 131 13.99 -4.21 15.37
N PHE A 132 12.87 -4.04 14.64
CA PHE A 132 11.70 -4.89 14.83
C PHE A 132 11.01 -5.25 13.51
N GLY A 133 10.54 -6.49 13.42
CA GLY A 133 9.81 -7.00 12.26
C GLY A 133 8.33 -6.57 12.24
N THR A 134 7.65 -6.91 11.15
CA THR A 134 6.23 -6.59 10.94
C THR A 134 5.30 -7.28 11.94
N HIS A 135 5.70 -8.44 12.47
CA HIS A 135 4.87 -9.28 13.33
C HIS A 135 4.80 -8.81 14.78
N VAL A 136 5.70 -7.91 15.18
CA VAL A 136 5.84 -7.43 16.58
C VAL A 136 5.71 -5.92 16.70
N MET A 137 5.14 -5.24 15.71
CA MET A 137 4.96 -3.79 15.74
C MET A 137 4.16 -3.31 16.98
N HIS A 138 3.20 -4.11 17.43
CA HIS A 138 2.37 -3.82 18.62
C HIS A 138 3.19 -3.78 19.92
N THR A 139 4.38 -4.40 19.97
CA THR A 139 5.25 -4.39 21.15
C THR A 139 6.24 -3.21 21.17
N LEU A 140 6.12 -2.26 20.24
CA LEU A 140 6.94 -1.05 20.19
C LEU A 140 6.96 -0.26 21.51
N PRO A 141 5.85 -0.12 22.26
CA PRO A 141 5.86 0.56 23.56
C PRO A 141 6.82 -0.08 24.56
N GLN A 142 6.83 -1.41 24.65
CA GLN A 142 7.77 -2.14 25.50
C GLN A 142 9.23 -1.90 25.07
N MET A 143 9.53 -1.98 23.79
CA MET A 143 10.90 -1.78 23.27
C MET A 143 11.42 -0.36 23.57
N ILE A 144 10.56 0.64 23.46
CA ILE A 144 10.90 2.03 23.79
C ILE A 144 11.11 2.16 25.30
N TYR A 145 10.28 1.56 26.13
CA TYR A 145 10.44 1.57 27.59
C TYR A 145 11.77 0.92 28.00
N GLU A 146 12.10 -0.25 27.48
CA GLU A 146 13.37 -0.96 27.76
C GLU A 146 14.59 -0.09 27.33
N LYS A 147 14.46 0.63 26.21
CA LYS A 147 15.51 1.55 25.78
C LYS A 147 15.67 2.74 26.73
N LEU A 148 14.58 3.34 27.18
CA LEU A 148 14.60 4.51 28.06
C LEU A 148 15.06 4.18 29.48
N SER A 149 14.63 3.02 30.02
CA SER A 149 14.87 2.63 31.41
C SER A 149 16.19 1.84 31.61
N GLU A 150 16.53 0.99 30.65
CA GLU A 150 17.65 0.04 30.77
C GLU A 150 18.76 0.31 29.76
N ASN A 151 18.60 1.28 28.87
CA ASN A 151 19.46 1.55 27.73
C ASN A 151 19.71 0.30 26.85
N ARG A 152 18.73 -0.61 26.81
CA ARG A 152 18.81 -1.87 26.08
C ARG A 152 18.67 -1.65 24.58
N ARG A 153 19.51 -2.34 23.81
CA ARG A 153 19.42 -2.40 22.36
C ARG A 153 18.64 -3.63 21.95
N THR A 154 17.55 -3.45 21.17
CA THR A 154 16.60 -4.53 20.87
C THR A 154 16.67 -4.95 19.40
N LEU A 155 16.64 -6.27 19.16
CA LEU A 155 16.39 -6.88 17.86
C LEU A 155 15.26 -7.90 18.02
N SER A 156 14.10 -7.63 17.45
CA SER A 156 12.91 -8.48 17.56
C SER A 156 12.32 -8.78 16.19
N ILE A 157 12.64 -9.94 15.64
CA ILE A 157 12.19 -10.45 14.33
C ILE A 157 11.76 -11.90 14.46
N PRO A 158 10.72 -12.23 15.25
CA PRO A 158 10.32 -13.62 15.45
C PRO A 158 9.90 -14.26 14.13
N GLU A 159 10.25 -15.54 13.98
CA GLU A 159 9.66 -16.40 12.97
C GLU A 159 8.20 -16.69 13.37
N SER A 160 7.28 -16.12 12.68
CA SER A 160 5.85 -16.38 12.88
C SER A 160 5.05 -16.05 11.63
N ASP A 161 3.86 -16.62 11.52
CA ASP A 161 2.90 -16.22 10.48
C ASP A 161 2.30 -14.83 10.74
N GLY A 162 2.67 -14.20 11.85
CA GLY A 162 2.17 -12.91 12.30
C GLY A 162 0.85 -13.00 13.06
N VAL A 163 0.48 -11.88 13.66
CA VAL A 163 -0.75 -11.72 14.43
C VAL A 163 -1.52 -10.50 13.95
N ILE A 164 -2.79 -10.42 14.25
CA ILE A 164 -3.62 -9.22 14.05
C ILE A 164 -3.76 -8.52 15.40
N ALA A 165 -3.33 -7.26 15.46
CA ALA A 165 -3.53 -6.38 16.60
C ALA A 165 -4.71 -5.45 16.29
N GLU A 166 -5.89 -5.74 16.84
CA GLU A 166 -7.04 -4.86 16.76
C GLU A 166 -6.93 -3.73 17.80
N GLY A 167 -7.58 -2.60 17.50
CA GLY A 167 -7.69 -1.50 18.47
C GLY A 167 -6.42 -0.70 18.72
N LEU A 168 -5.36 -0.88 17.92
CA LEU A 168 -4.19 -0.01 18.01
C LEU A 168 -4.57 1.44 17.67
N PRO A 169 -4.04 2.42 18.41
CA PRO A 169 -4.30 3.84 18.13
C PRO A 169 -3.73 4.22 16.76
N VAL A 170 -4.42 5.12 16.04
CA VAL A 170 -4.05 5.54 14.69
C VAL A 170 -4.04 7.07 14.60
N ILE A 171 -2.97 7.64 14.06
CA ILE A 171 -2.94 9.05 13.62
C ILE A 171 -2.86 9.07 12.11
N ARG A 172 -3.96 9.44 11.47
CA ARG A 172 -4.08 9.48 10.01
C ARG A 172 -3.45 10.76 9.45
N GLU A 173 -2.73 10.62 8.35
CA GLU A 173 -2.07 11.76 7.70
C GLU A 173 -3.06 12.62 6.90
N SER A 174 -4.11 12.01 6.34
CA SER A 174 -5.16 12.70 5.60
C SER A 174 -6.43 12.81 6.45
N LYS A 175 -7.14 13.92 6.29
CA LYS A 175 -8.50 14.12 6.83
C LYS A 175 -9.61 13.75 5.85
N VAL A 176 -9.25 13.45 4.61
CA VAL A 176 -10.19 13.16 3.51
C VAL A 176 -10.21 11.66 3.20
N LYS A 177 -9.03 11.02 3.24
CA LYS A 177 -8.83 9.61 2.90
C LYS A 177 -8.37 8.83 4.10
N ALA A 178 -8.90 7.62 4.29
CA ALA A 178 -8.47 6.68 5.32
C ALA A 178 -8.11 5.33 4.71
N SER A 179 -6.97 4.79 5.09
CA SER A 179 -6.57 3.42 4.77
C SER A 179 -7.03 2.46 5.85
N VAL A 180 -7.71 1.39 5.46
CA VAL A 180 -8.21 0.34 6.35
C VAL A 180 -7.63 -1.00 5.91
N PRO A 181 -6.59 -1.51 6.59
CA PRO A 181 -6.14 -2.88 6.38
C PRO A 181 -7.26 -3.86 6.74
N ILE A 182 -7.67 -4.69 5.78
CA ILE A 182 -8.70 -5.71 6.01
C ILE A 182 -8.09 -7.09 6.20
N MET A 183 -6.86 -7.29 5.71
CA MET A 183 -6.12 -8.54 5.82
C MET A 183 -4.61 -8.32 5.77
N TYR A 184 -3.85 -9.29 6.21
CA TYR A 184 -2.40 -9.32 6.22
C TYR A 184 -1.87 -10.63 5.67
N GLY A 185 -0.67 -10.59 5.05
CA GLY A 185 -0.01 -11.76 4.49
C GLY A 185 -0.60 -12.23 3.17
N CYS A 186 0.01 -13.27 2.56
CA CYS A 186 -0.40 -13.80 1.28
C CYS A 186 -0.02 -15.27 1.14
N ASN A 187 -0.96 -16.11 0.68
CA ASN A 187 -0.77 -17.55 0.45
C ASN A 187 -0.48 -17.91 -1.02
N ASN A 188 -0.35 -16.94 -1.92
CA ASN A 188 -0.13 -17.23 -3.33
C ASN A 188 1.29 -17.75 -3.63
N PHE A 189 2.30 -17.37 -2.83
CA PHE A 189 3.68 -17.81 -3.01
C PHE A 189 4.18 -17.67 -4.45
N CYS A 190 3.82 -16.57 -5.12
CA CYS A 190 4.40 -16.24 -6.41
C CYS A 190 5.92 -16.29 -6.31
N THR A 191 6.59 -16.95 -7.25
CA THR A 191 8.00 -17.33 -7.13
C THR A 191 8.97 -16.16 -6.96
N TYR A 192 8.58 -14.96 -7.39
CA TYR A 192 9.36 -13.72 -7.28
C TYR A 192 9.05 -12.90 -6.01
N CYS A 193 8.01 -13.28 -5.25
CA CYS A 193 7.43 -12.40 -4.24
C CYS A 193 7.95 -12.69 -2.84
N ILE A 194 8.46 -11.65 -2.18
CA ILE A 194 8.97 -11.72 -0.80
C ILE A 194 7.85 -11.59 0.25
N VAL A 195 6.64 -11.18 -0.13
CA VAL A 195 5.54 -10.87 0.80
C VAL A 195 5.22 -12.01 1.77
N PRO A 196 5.06 -13.29 1.34
CA PRO A 196 4.77 -14.37 2.28
C PRO A 196 5.83 -14.54 3.39
N PHE A 197 7.07 -14.18 3.12
CA PHE A 197 8.20 -14.32 4.04
C PHE A 197 8.33 -13.14 5.01
N VAL A 198 7.82 -11.96 4.64
CA VAL A 198 7.95 -10.75 5.47
C VAL A 198 6.63 -10.28 6.08
N ARG A 199 5.48 -10.78 5.58
CA ARG A 199 4.13 -10.47 6.10
C ARG A 199 3.41 -11.73 6.60
N GLY A 200 3.97 -12.92 6.37
CA GLY A 200 3.43 -14.21 6.80
C GLY A 200 2.27 -14.71 5.95
N ARG A 201 1.53 -15.67 6.47
CA ARG A 201 0.34 -16.26 5.86
C ARG A 201 -0.85 -15.30 5.86
N GLU A 202 -1.81 -15.56 4.97
CA GLU A 202 -3.07 -14.82 4.94
C GLU A 202 -3.79 -14.88 6.28
N ARG A 203 -4.23 -13.72 6.74
CA ARG A 203 -5.03 -13.51 7.96
C ARG A 203 -5.98 -12.37 7.68
N SER A 204 -7.28 -12.64 7.67
CA SER A 204 -8.32 -11.63 7.52
C SER A 204 -8.74 -11.09 8.89
N ARG A 205 -9.00 -9.80 8.97
CA ARG A 205 -9.67 -9.20 10.10
C ARG A 205 -11.14 -9.64 10.12
N ARG A 206 -11.74 -9.68 11.28
CA ARG A 206 -13.16 -10.03 11.40
C ARG A 206 -14.02 -9.02 10.64
N PRO A 207 -15.07 -9.49 9.92
CA PRO A 207 -15.94 -8.59 9.17
C PRO A 207 -16.55 -7.49 10.04
N GLU A 208 -16.96 -7.82 11.27
CA GLU A 208 -17.59 -6.89 12.20
C GLU A 208 -16.64 -5.75 12.57
N GLU A 209 -15.36 -6.04 12.81
CA GLU A 209 -14.33 -5.05 13.16
C GLU A 209 -14.06 -4.11 11.98
N VAL A 210 -13.97 -4.65 10.76
CA VAL A 210 -13.76 -3.86 9.54
C VAL A 210 -14.97 -2.94 9.29
N ILE A 211 -16.18 -3.49 9.37
CA ILE A 211 -17.42 -2.72 9.16
C ILE A 211 -17.56 -1.62 10.23
N ALA A 212 -17.28 -1.92 11.49
CA ALA A 212 -17.31 -0.94 12.56
C ALA A 212 -16.30 0.20 12.35
N GLU A 213 -15.05 -0.12 11.97
CA GLU A 213 -14.03 0.88 11.67
C GLU A 213 -14.44 1.77 10.49
N VAL A 214 -14.88 1.19 9.37
CA VAL A 214 -15.32 1.95 8.19
C VAL A 214 -16.50 2.85 8.52
N LYS A 215 -17.49 2.34 9.28
CA LYS A 215 -18.64 3.14 9.74
C LYS A 215 -18.20 4.31 10.62
N GLY A 216 -17.26 4.08 11.54
CA GLY A 216 -16.67 5.14 12.35
C GLY A 216 -16.03 6.22 11.51
N LEU A 217 -15.19 5.83 10.55
CA LEU A 217 -14.52 6.77 9.65
C LEU A 217 -15.48 7.60 8.80
N ILE A 218 -16.54 6.99 8.28
CA ILE A 218 -17.60 7.72 7.55
C ILE A 218 -18.29 8.75 8.45
N ASN A 219 -18.61 8.36 9.69
CA ASN A 219 -19.21 9.27 10.68
C ASN A 219 -18.26 10.42 11.07
N ASP A 220 -16.95 10.17 11.09
CA ASP A 220 -15.91 11.17 11.35
C ASP A 220 -15.65 12.08 10.11
N GLY A 221 -16.37 11.87 9.00
CA GLY A 221 -16.36 12.73 7.83
C GLY A 221 -15.33 12.34 6.75
N TYR A 222 -14.67 11.20 6.85
CA TYR A 222 -13.81 10.70 5.77
C TYR A 222 -14.62 10.45 4.51
N LYS A 223 -14.08 10.87 3.37
CA LYS A 223 -14.75 10.82 2.05
C LYS A 223 -14.24 9.69 1.14
N GLU A 224 -13.06 9.15 1.42
CA GLU A 224 -12.54 7.99 0.72
C GLU A 224 -11.98 6.97 1.71
N ILE A 225 -12.42 5.73 1.58
CA ILE A 225 -11.93 4.59 2.35
C ILE A 225 -11.18 3.66 1.39
N LEU A 226 -9.89 3.47 1.63
CA LEU A 226 -9.05 2.55 0.86
C LEU A 226 -8.84 1.26 1.64
N LEU A 227 -9.46 0.18 1.17
CA LEU A 227 -9.27 -1.15 1.75
C LEU A 227 -7.93 -1.74 1.32
N LEU A 228 -7.13 -2.15 2.28
CA LEU A 228 -5.76 -2.64 2.07
C LEU A 228 -5.62 -4.12 2.44
N GLY A 229 -4.77 -4.80 1.68
CA GLY A 229 -4.31 -6.16 1.93
C GLY A 229 -3.18 -6.51 0.96
N GLN A 230 -2.67 -7.72 1.01
CA GLN A 230 -1.70 -8.23 0.05
C GLN A 230 -2.35 -9.00 -1.10
N ASN A 231 -3.61 -9.43 -0.91
CA ASN A 231 -4.53 -9.99 -1.90
C ASN A 231 -5.96 -9.83 -1.38
N VAL A 232 -6.56 -8.66 -1.54
CA VAL A 232 -7.88 -8.36 -0.94
C VAL A 232 -8.99 -9.29 -1.45
N ASN A 233 -8.85 -9.85 -2.65
CA ASN A 233 -9.83 -10.75 -3.22
C ASN A 233 -9.95 -12.08 -2.46
N SER A 234 -8.91 -12.47 -1.69
CA SER A 234 -8.94 -13.68 -0.85
C SER A 234 -9.46 -13.45 0.56
N TYR A 235 -9.89 -12.21 0.89
CA TYR A 235 -10.41 -11.85 2.19
C TYR A 235 -11.54 -12.78 2.66
N GLY A 236 -11.48 -13.14 3.94
CA GLY A 236 -12.58 -13.75 4.67
C GLY A 236 -12.84 -15.24 4.38
N LYS A 237 -11.95 -15.91 3.66
CA LYS A 237 -12.06 -17.36 3.37
C LYS A 237 -12.25 -18.20 4.65
N GLU A 238 -11.62 -17.79 5.75
CA GLU A 238 -11.74 -18.44 7.05
C GLU A 238 -13.08 -18.21 7.78
N TYR A 239 -13.88 -17.25 7.32
CA TYR A 239 -15.15 -16.84 7.96
C TYR A 239 -16.38 -17.19 7.14
N ASP A 240 -16.23 -17.83 5.98
CA ASP A 240 -17.32 -17.97 4.99
C ASP A 240 -18.00 -16.62 4.65
N PHE A 241 -17.16 -15.59 4.59
CA PHE A 241 -17.56 -14.21 4.40
C PHE A 241 -16.61 -13.51 3.43
N GLY A 242 -16.75 -13.82 2.14
CA GLY A 242 -15.84 -13.36 1.10
C GLY A 242 -15.81 -11.84 0.87
N PHE A 243 -14.84 -11.41 0.08
CA PHE A 243 -14.60 -9.98 -0.19
C PHE A 243 -15.79 -9.28 -0.87
N ALA A 244 -16.47 -9.93 -1.81
CA ALA A 244 -17.69 -9.40 -2.45
C ALA A 244 -18.78 -9.09 -1.41
N LYS A 245 -18.98 -9.99 -0.45
CA LYS A 245 -19.95 -9.82 0.65
C LYS A 245 -19.53 -8.66 1.57
N LEU A 246 -18.23 -8.55 1.92
CA LEU A 246 -17.74 -7.41 2.69
C LEU A 246 -18.04 -6.09 1.99
N LEU A 247 -17.72 -5.99 0.69
CA LEU A 247 -17.99 -4.80 -0.10
C LEU A 247 -19.49 -4.46 -0.13
N SER A 248 -20.35 -5.46 -0.28
CA SER A 248 -21.80 -5.27 -0.26
C SER A 248 -22.30 -4.73 1.08
N GLU A 249 -21.76 -5.21 2.22
CA GLU A 249 -22.12 -4.68 3.54
C GLU A 249 -21.60 -3.26 3.75
N LEU A 250 -20.38 -2.98 3.30
CA LEU A 250 -19.82 -1.61 3.35
C LEU A 250 -20.59 -0.63 2.48
N ASP A 251 -21.08 -1.06 1.31
CA ASP A 251 -21.88 -0.20 0.39
C ASP A 251 -23.25 0.19 0.96
N LYS A 252 -23.77 -0.55 1.93
CA LYS A 252 -25.04 -0.24 2.63
C LYS A 252 -24.91 0.86 3.69
N ILE A 253 -23.70 1.21 4.11
CA ILE A 253 -23.48 2.25 5.12
C ILE A 253 -23.96 3.59 4.54
N PRO A 254 -24.86 4.32 5.24
CA PRO A 254 -25.34 5.60 4.75
C PRO A 254 -24.23 6.67 4.79
N GLY A 255 -24.23 7.55 3.78
CA GLY A 255 -23.28 8.66 3.68
C GLY A 255 -22.82 8.89 2.25
N LYS A 256 -22.02 9.93 2.04
CA LYS A 256 -21.38 10.24 0.76
C LYS A 256 -19.87 9.97 0.89
N TYR A 257 -19.42 8.84 0.37
CA TYR A 257 -18.04 8.40 0.44
C TYR A 257 -17.71 7.51 -0.78
N LYS A 258 -16.43 7.27 -1.01
CA LYS A 258 -15.92 6.36 -2.03
C LYS A 258 -15.18 5.21 -1.35
N LEU A 259 -15.50 3.97 -1.74
CA LEU A 259 -14.74 2.77 -1.38
C LEU A 259 -13.76 2.44 -2.51
N SER A 260 -12.50 2.30 -2.17
CA SER A 260 -11.45 1.89 -3.10
C SER A 260 -10.71 0.70 -2.52
N PHE A 261 -10.11 -0.12 -3.37
CA PHE A 261 -9.22 -1.19 -2.95
C PHE A 261 -8.12 -1.41 -3.99
N MET A 262 -7.02 -1.98 -3.53
CA MET A 262 -5.88 -2.34 -4.39
C MET A 262 -5.39 -3.74 -4.02
N THR A 263 -4.47 -4.26 -4.83
CA THR A 263 -3.77 -5.53 -4.55
C THR A 263 -4.67 -6.76 -4.74
N SER A 264 -5.33 -6.82 -5.90
CA SER A 264 -6.10 -7.96 -6.35
C SER A 264 -5.22 -9.05 -6.97
N HIS A 265 -5.74 -10.26 -7.06
CA HIS A 265 -5.10 -11.37 -7.78
C HIS A 265 -6.11 -12.02 -8.73
N PRO A 266 -5.78 -12.21 -10.03
CA PRO A 266 -6.72 -12.76 -11.03
C PRO A 266 -7.37 -14.08 -10.61
N LYS A 267 -6.62 -14.99 -10.00
CA LYS A 267 -7.15 -16.28 -9.48
C LYS A 267 -8.34 -16.12 -8.52
N ASP A 268 -8.36 -15.05 -7.74
CA ASP A 268 -9.36 -14.79 -6.70
C ASP A 268 -10.37 -13.70 -7.12
N CYS A 269 -10.26 -13.20 -8.36
CA CYS A 269 -11.24 -12.27 -8.94
C CYS A 269 -12.41 -13.09 -9.52
N THR A 270 -13.61 -12.84 -9.03
CA THR A 270 -14.82 -13.58 -9.44
C THR A 270 -15.80 -12.68 -10.16
N HIS A 271 -16.72 -13.25 -10.94
CA HIS A 271 -17.84 -12.51 -11.52
C HIS A 271 -18.69 -11.84 -10.44
N GLU A 272 -18.94 -12.53 -9.30
CA GLU A 272 -19.64 -11.95 -8.15
C GLU A 272 -19.00 -10.65 -7.66
N LEU A 273 -17.66 -10.63 -7.56
CA LEU A 273 -16.94 -9.40 -7.19
C LEU A 273 -17.15 -8.29 -8.22
N ILE A 274 -17.05 -8.61 -9.51
CA ILE A 274 -17.25 -7.63 -10.60
C ILE A 274 -18.70 -7.11 -10.59
N ASP A 275 -19.68 -7.97 -10.38
CA ASP A 275 -21.08 -7.58 -10.26
C ASP A 275 -21.32 -6.69 -9.04
N THR A 276 -20.72 -7.04 -7.90
CA THR A 276 -20.78 -6.23 -6.69
C THR A 276 -20.24 -4.80 -6.93
N ILE A 277 -19.13 -4.67 -7.66
CA ILE A 277 -18.58 -3.36 -8.04
C ILE A 277 -19.56 -2.61 -8.96
N ALA A 278 -20.10 -3.29 -9.99
CA ALA A 278 -20.97 -2.70 -10.98
C ALA A 278 -22.28 -2.17 -10.36
N ASP A 279 -22.86 -2.92 -9.43
CA ASP A 279 -24.17 -2.63 -8.83
C ASP A 279 -24.07 -1.73 -7.58
N SER A 280 -22.85 -1.37 -7.15
CA SER A 280 -22.58 -0.55 -5.96
C SER A 280 -22.87 0.94 -6.17
N ARG A 281 -23.07 1.66 -5.06
CA ARG A 281 -23.20 3.12 -5.04
C ARG A 281 -21.87 3.82 -4.75
N HIS A 282 -21.02 3.20 -3.92
CA HIS A 282 -19.83 3.83 -3.35
C HIS A 282 -18.51 3.24 -3.87
N ILE A 283 -18.52 2.02 -4.42
CA ILE A 283 -17.28 1.37 -4.85
C ILE A 283 -16.74 2.03 -6.12
N SER A 284 -15.43 2.27 -6.14
CA SER A 284 -14.72 2.79 -7.30
C SER A 284 -14.86 1.86 -8.51
N TYR A 285 -15.09 2.43 -9.70
CA TYR A 285 -15.07 1.73 -10.99
C TYR A 285 -13.66 1.53 -11.52
N HIS A 286 -12.72 1.35 -10.62
CA HIS A 286 -11.31 1.09 -10.90
C HIS A 286 -10.98 -0.34 -10.47
N LEU A 287 -10.56 -1.17 -11.41
CA LEU A 287 -10.12 -2.54 -11.16
C LEU A 287 -8.61 -2.64 -11.41
N HIS A 288 -7.84 -2.69 -10.32
CA HIS A 288 -6.42 -3.02 -10.39
C HIS A 288 -6.24 -4.53 -10.33
N LEU A 289 -5.89 -5.15 -11.46
CA LEU A 289 -5.77 -6.61 -11.60
C LEU A 289 -4.40 -6.98 -12.18
N PRO A 290 -3.37 -7.20 -11.32
CA PRO A 290 -2.00 -7.49 -11.75
C PRO A 290 -1.85 -8.78 -12.55
N VAL A 291 -1.62 -8.68 -13.87
CA VAL A 291 -1.41 -9.84 -14.73
C VAL A 291 0.01 -10.39 -14.62
N GLN A 292 0.99 -9.55 -14.40
CA GLN A 292 2.42 -9.80 -14.31
C GLN A 292 3.11 -10.14 -15.65
N CYS A 293 2.54 -11.02 -16.47
CA CYS A 293 3.09 -11.46 -17.75
C CYS A 293 1.97 -11.91 -18.70
N GLY A 294 2.18 -11.83 -20.01
CA GLY A 294 1.24 -12.30 -21.03
C GLY A 294 1.59 -13.65 -21.64
N SER A 295 2.48 -14.42 -21.02
CA SER A 295 2.84 -15.79 -21.41
C SER A 295 2.38 -16.79 -20.38
N ASP A 296 1.56 -17.79 -20.76
CA ASP A 296 1.08 -18.83 -19.86
C ASP A 296 2.22 -19.68 -19.29
N ARG A 297 3.29 -19.88 -20.08
CA ARG A 297 4.50 -20.56 -19.62
C ARG A 297 5.14 -19.80 -18.47
N ILE A 298 5.33 -18.50 -18.62
CA ILE A 298 5.95 -17.66 -17.59
C ILE A 298 5.00 -17.48 -16.39
N LEU A 299 3.70 -17.33 -16.59
CA LEU A 299 2.71 -17.30 -15.49
C LEU A 299 2.80 -18.56 -14.62
N LYS A 300 2.98 -19.73 -15.25
CA LYS A 300 3.19 -20.99 -14.53
C LYS A 300 4.49 -20.99 -13.73
N GLU A 301 5.60 -20.53 -14.32
CA GLU A 301 6.89 -20.39 -13.63
C GLU A 301 6.83 -19.36 -12.48
N MET A 302 6.02 -18.32 -12.64
CA MET A 302 5.70 -17.33 -11.62
C MET A 302 4.78 -17.87 -10.51
N ASN A 303 4.23 -19.09 -10.63
CA ASN A 303 3.25 -19.70 -9.73
C ASN A 303 1.94 -18.91 -9.65
N ARG A 304 1.42 -18.45 -10.81
CA ARG A 304 0.26 -17.53 -10.82
C ARG A 304 -1.11 -18.24 -10.81
N HIS A 305 -1.23 -19.52 -11.08
CA HIS A 305 -2.46 -20.33 -11.03
C HIS A 305 -3.66 -19.78 -11.83
N TYR A 306 -3.40 -19.11 -12.94
CA TYR A 306 -4.33 -18.72 -13.99
C TYR A 306 -3.56 -18.60 -15.30
N ASP A 307 -4.26 -18.59 -16.41
CA ASP A 307 -3.74 -18.37 -17.76
C ASP A 307 -4.25 -17.06 -18.36
N THR A 308 -3.71 -16.69 -19.51
CA THR A 308 -4.10 -15.48 -20.23
C THR A 308 -5.54 -15.50 -20.73
N ALA A 309 -6.09 -16.69 -21.03
CA ALA A 309 -7.47 -16.85 -21.48
C ALA A 309 -8.46 -16.51 -20.35
N HIS A 310 -8.25 -17.05 -19.16
CA HIS A 310 -9.04 -16.71 -17.97
C HIS A 310 -8.91 -15.23 -17.60
N TYR A 311 -7.70 -14.68 -17.67
CA TYR A 311 -7.49 -13.26 -17.39
C TYR A 311 -8.28 -12.36 -18.36
N ILE A 312 -8.22 -12.65 -19.67
CA ILE A 312 -8.96 -11.89 -20.69
C ILE A 312 -10.47 -12.00 -20.46
N GLU A 313 -10.97 -13.18 -20.13
CA GLU A 313 -12.39 -13.40 -19.82
C GLU A 313 -12.88 -12.50 -18.69
N LEU A 314 -12.12 -12.42 -17.58
CA LEU A 314 -12.42 -11.53 -16.46
C LEU A 314 -12.44 -10.05 -16.89
N ILE A 315 -11.48 -9.64 -17.70
CA ILE A 315 -11.40 -8.25 -18.21
C ILE A 315 -12.59 -7.92 -19.11
N GLU A 316 -12.94 -8.80 -20.03
CA GLU A 316 -14.09 -8.63 -20.93
C GLU A 316 -15.39 -8.57 -20.14
N TYR A 317 -15.55 -9.43 -19.14
CA TYR A 317 -16.70 -9.40 -18.23
C TYR A 317 -16.76 -8.06 -17.46
N ALA A 318 -15.65 -7.59 -16.90
CA ALA A 318 -15.60 -6.32 -16.20
C ALA A 318 -15.97 -5.14 -17.12
N LYS A 319 -15.45 -5.12 -18.36
CA LYS A 319 -15.80 -4.08 -19.37
C LYS A 319 -17.27 -4.09 -19.75
N LYS A 320 -17.90 -5.27 -19.75
CA LYS A 320 -19.34 -5.41 -20.03
C LYS A 320 -20.20 -4.94 -18.87
N ARG A 321 -19.78 -5.21 -17.64
CA ARG A 321 -20.58 -4.96 -16.43
C ARG A 321 -20.39 -3.57 -15.86
N ILE A 322 -19.17 -3.03 -15.89
CA ILE A 322 -18.84 -1.76 -15.27
C ILE A 322 -18.65 -0.68 -16.36
N PRO A 323 -19.51 0.34 -16.42
CA PRO A 323 -19.41 1.39 -17.43
C PRO A 323 -18.08 2.12 -17.37
N LYS A 324 -17.36 2.17 -18.49
CA LYS A 324 -16.07 2.86 -18.62
C LYS A 324 -15.06 2.44 -17.54
N VAL A 325 -15.08 1.17 -17.08
CA VAL A 325 -14.16 0.67 -16.05
C VAL A 325 -12.72 1.12 -16.31
N ALA A 326 -12.07 1.64 -15.30
CA ALA A 326 -10.63 1.90 -15.35
C ALA A 326 -9.86 0.64 -14.98
N LEU A 327 -9.00 0.19 -15.88
CA LEU A 327 -8.22 -1.03 -15.73
C LEU A 327 -6.75 -0.70 -15.53
N THR A 328 -6.18 -1.18 -14.43
CA THR A 328 -4.75 -1.06 -14.19
C THR A 328 -4.13 -2.41 -13.84
N THR A 329 -2.84 -2.56 -14.10
CA THR A 329 -2.13 -3.81 -13.89
C THR A 329 -0.68 -3.57 -13.46
N ASP A 330 -0.03 -4.65 -12.97
CA ASP A 330 1.42 -4.74 -12.82
C ASP A 330 1.98 -5.69 -13.86
N ILE A 331 3.16 -5.37 -14.42
CA ILE A 331 3.88 -6.19 -15.38
C ILE A 331 5.35 -6.26 -14.98
N ILE A 332 5.90 -7.47 -14.98
CA ILE A 332 7.31 -7.75 -14.73
C ILE A 332 7.93 -8.24 -16.04
N VAL A 333 8.99 -7.57 -16.47
CA VAL A 333 9.79 -7.91 -17.66
C VAL A 333 11.11 -8.54 -17.24
N GLY A 334 11.58 -9.52 -17.98
CA GLY A 334 12.86 -10.18 -17.74
C GLY A 334 12.84 -11.13 -16.55
N PHE A 335 11.69 -11.80 -16.33
CA PHE A 335 11.60 -12.88 -15.34
C PHE A 335 12.58 -14.01 -15.75
N PRO A 336 13.28 -14.68 -14.78
CA PRO A 336 14.24 -15.74 -15.12
C PRO A 336 13.65 -16.80 -16.05
N GLY A 337 14.30 -17.00 -17.19
CA GLY A 337 13.87 -17.92 -18.23
C GLY A 337 12.79 -17.39 -19.19
N GLU A 338 12.37 -16.12 -19.10
CA GLU A 338 11.52 -15.47 -20.09
C GLU A 338 12.26 -15.38 -21.44
N THR A 339 11.61 -15.72 -22.55
CA THR A 339 12.15 -15.50 -23.89
C THR A 339 11.57 -14.22 -24.50
N TYR A 340 12.14 -13.77 -25.62
CA TYR A 340 11.58 -12.61 -26.31
C TYR A 340 10.17 -12.88 -26.86
N GLU A 341 9.86 -14.12 -27.26
CA GLU A 341 8.52 -14.53 -27.67
C GLU A 341 7.52 -14.45 -26.50
N ASP A 342 7.91 -14.83 -25.30
CA ASP A 342 7.08 -14.67 -24.09
C ASP A 342 6.80 -13.21 -23.82
N PHE A 343 7.83 -12.35 -23.92
CA PHE A 343 7.68 -10.92 -23.79
C PHE A 343 6.74 -10.32 -24.84
N LEU A 344 6.84 -10.76 -26.11
CA LEU A 344 5.90 -10.33 -27.15
C LEU A 344 4.45 -10.74 -26.81
N GLY A 345 4.23 -11.90 -26.18
CA GLY A 345 2.92 -12.28 -25.64
C GLY A 345 2.37 -11.24 -24.66
N THR A 346 3.23 -10.68 -23.81
CA THR A 346 2.86 -9.58 -22.89
C THR A 346 2.48 -8.31 -23.65
N VAL A 347 3.23 -7.95 -24.68
CA VAL A 347 2.93 -6.80 -25.55
C VAL A 347 1.55 -6.97 -26.24
N GLU A 348 1.27 -8.14 -26.79
CA GLU A 348 -0.02 -8.42 -27.46
C GLU A 348 -1.19 -8.39 -26.47
N LEU A 349 -1.00 -8.91 -25.25
CA LEU A 349 -2.00 -8.82 -24.19
C LEU A 349 -2.31 -7.36 -23.85
N MET A 350 -1.28 -6.50 -23.73
CA MET A 350 -1.49 -5.07 -23.46
C MET A 350 -2.28 -4.37 -24.57
N LYS A 351 -1.96 -4.66 -25.82
CA LYS A 351 -2.69 -4.12 -26.97
C LYS A 351 -4.16 -4.56 -26.99
N LYS A 352 -4.43 -5.81 -26.58
CA LYS A 352 -5.79 -6.38 -26.49
C LYS A 352 -6.57 -5.77 -25.33
N VAL A 353 -5.99 -5.73 -24.14
CA VAL A 353 -6.66 -5.25 -22.93
C VAL A 353 -6.80 -3.73 -22.92
N ARG A 354 -5.78 -2.99 -23.39
CA ARG A 354 -5.72 -1.52 -23.41
C ARG A 354 -5.89 -0.93 -22.01
N TYR A 355 -4.92 -1.20 -21.14
CA TYR A 355 -4.92 -0.69 -19.78
C TYR A 355 -4.88 0.84 -19.73
N ASP A 356 -5.61 1.43 -18.78
CA ASP A 356 -5.53 2.85 -18.47
C ASP A 356 -4.14 3.22 -17.94
N SER A 357 -3.57 2.33 -17.14
CA SER A 357 -2.19 2.45 -16.67
C SER A 357 -1.62 1.06 -16.35
N ALA A 358 -0.32 0.89 -16.55
CA ALA A 358 0.42 -0.28 -16.14
C ALA A 358 1.62 0.14 -15.28
N TYR A 359 1.74 -0.47 -14.10
CA TYR A 359 2.96 -0.37 -13.29
C TYR A 359 3.93 -1.43 -13.79
N THR A 360 5.01 -0.99 -14.40
CA THR A 360 5.97 -1.84 -15.09
C THR A 360 7.29 -1.91 -14.32
N PHE A 361 7.84 -3.12 -14.23
CA PHE A 361 9.06 -3.39 -13.49
C PHE A 361 9.98 -4.31 -14.32
N ILE A 362 11.29 -4.09 -14.24
CA ILE A 362 12.25 -5.12 -14.58
C ILE A 362 12.33 -6.07 -13.38
N TYR A 363 12.38 -7.38 -13.65
CA TYR A 363 12.55 -8.37 -12.57
C TYR A 363 13.77 -8.02 -11.72
N SER A 364 13.56 -7.97 -10.42
CA SER A 364 14.62 -7.74 -9.44
C SER A 364 14.68 -8.90 -8.46
N LYS A 365 15.87 -9.49 -8.35
CA LYS A 365 16.13 -10.63 -7.49
C LYS A 365 15.87 -10.31 -6.02
N ARG A 366 15.06 -11.14 -5.34
CA ARG A 366 14.79 -11.03 -3.91
C ARG A 366 15.33 -12.27 -3.20
N GLU A 367 16.31 -12.08 -2.34
CA GLU A 367 16.91 -13.19 -1.58
C GLU A 367 15.84 -13.95 -0.79
N GLY A 368 15.93 -15.27 -0.78
CA GLY A 368 14.95 -16.15 -0.14
C GLY A 368 13.73 -16.52 -0.99
N THR A 369 13.53 -15.89 -2.17
CA THR A 369 12.45 -16.26 -3.09
C THR A 369 12.90 -17.39 -4.04
N LYS A 370 11.92 -18.19 -4.53
CA LYS A 370 12.21 -19.28 -5.47
C LYS A 370 12.84 -18.77 -6.77
N ALA A 371 12.34 -17.66 -7.32
CA ALA A 371 12.87 -17.08 -8.54
C ALA A 371 14.31 -16.57 -8.38
N ALA A 372 14.74 -16.20 -7.17
CA ALA A 372 16.11 -15.79 -6.93
C ALA A 372 17.15 -16.91 -7.12
N ALA A 373 16.72 -18.17 -7.04
CA ALA A 373 17.57 -19.35 -7.27
C ALA A 373 17.49 -19.87 -8.72
N MET A 374 16.61 -19.30 -9.56
CA MET A 374 16.46 -19.71 -10.96
C MET A 374 17.63 -19.19 -11.80
N PRO A 375 18.09 -19.94 -12.81
CA PRO A 375 19.02 -19.43 -13.82
C PRO A 375 18.39 -18.25 -14.56
N ASP A 376 19.14 -17.15 -14.67
CA ASP A 376 18.71 -15.95 -15.39
C ASP A 376 19.65 -15.67 -16.54
N PRO A 377 19.37 -16.20 -17.75
CA PRO A 377 20.23 -16.07 -18.91
C PRO A 377 20.07 -14.73 -19.63
N ILE A 378 19.09 -13.90 -19.24
CA ILE A 378 18.77 -12.66 -19.93
C ILE A 378 19.72 -11.56 -19.46
N SER A 379 20.38 -10.90 -20.41
CA SER A 379 21.26 -9.77 -20.10
C SER A 379 20.44 -8.56 -19.59
N ASP A 380 21.05 -7.75 -18.71
CA ASP A 380 20.40 -6.51 -18.23
C ASP A 380 20.15 -5.53 -19.40
N GLU A 381 20.99 -5.57 -20.45
CA GLU A 381 20.78 -4.79 -21.65
C GLU A 381 19.49 -5.19 -22.39
N ASP A 382 19.25 -6.50 -22.55
CA ASP A 382 18.04 -7.00 -23.23
C ASP A 382 16.79 -6.74 -22.39
N LYS A 383 16.84 -6.98 -21.09
CA LYS A 383 15.77 -6.57 -20.17
C LYS A 383 15.45 -5.09 -20.31
N GLY A 384 16.47 -4.24 -20.40
CA GLY A 384 16.30 -2.80 -20.59
C GLY A 384 15.69 -2.45 -21.96
N LYS A 385 16.01 -3.18 -23.04
CA LYS A 385 15.40 -3.00 -24.38
C LYS A 385 13.92 -3.37 -24.34
N TRP A 386 13.58 -4.54 -23.79
CA TRP A 386 12.20 -5.01 -23.69
C TRP A 386 11.37 -4.07 -22.82
N PHE A 387 11.94 -3.59 -21.73
CA PHE A 387 11.26 -2.65 -20.84
C PHE A 387 10.92 -1.33 -21.54
N ARG A 388 11.85 -0.76 -22.33
CA ARG A 388 11.56 0.45 -23.12
C ARG A 388 10.46 0.21 -24.15
N GLN A 389 10.52 -0.92 -24.87
CA GLN A 389 9.47 -1.30 -25.82
C GLN A 389 8.09 -1.42 -25.13
N LEU A 390 8.04 -1.99 -23.93
CA LEU A 390 6.82 -2.09 -23.15
C LEU A 390 6.26 -0.72 -22.77
N LEU A 391 7.14 0.20 -22.34
CA LEU A 391 6.77 1.57 -22.02
C LEU A 391 6.19 2.32 -23.21
N ASP A 392 6.81 2.17 -24.40
CA ASP A 392 6.32 2.80 -25.63
C ASP A 392 4.91 2.31 -26.00
N VAL A 393 4.66 1.01 -25.84
CA VAL A 393 3.32 0.43 -26.05
C VAL A 393 2.32 1.01 -25.05
N GLN A 394 2.65 1.04 -23.75
CA GLN A 394 1.75 1.57 -22.74
C GLN A 394 1.49 3.07 -22.95
N ASN A 395 2.49 3.85 -23.30
CA ASN A 395 2.34 5.27 -23.58
C ASN A 395 1.37 5.50 -24.75
N SER A 396 1.51 4.75 -25.84
CA SER A 396 0.60 4.87 -27.00
C SER A 396 -0.86 4.48 -26.68
N ILE A 397 -1.05 3.56 -25.73
CA ILE A 397 -2.38 3.19 -25.23
C ILE A 397 -2.91 4.29 -24.31
N GLY A 398 -2.08 4.76 -23.37
CA GLY A 398 -2.44 5.77 -22.36
C GLY A 398 -2.85 7.11 -22.94
N GLU A 399 -2.20 7.55 -24.04
CA GLU A 399 -2.54 8.78 -24.74
C GLU A 399 -4.03 8.86 -25.14
N LYS A 400 -4.65 7.71 -25.43
CA LYS A 400 -6.04 7.59 -25.88
C LYS A 400 -6.98 7.04 -24.82
N ALA A 401 -6.46 6.51 -23.73
CA ALA A 401 -7.25 5.80 -22.73
C ALA A 401 -8.33 6.70 -22.10
N TYR A 402 -8.00 7.96 -21.86
CA TYR A 402 -8.89 8.90 -21.18
C TYR A 402 -9.75 9.75 -22.13
N GLU A 403 -9.56 9.65 -23.47
CA GLU A 403 -10.41 10.34 -24.44
C GLU A 403 -11.89 9.98 -24.30
N ARG A 404 -12.19 8.75 -23.82
CA ARG A 404 -13.55 8.27 -23.59
C ARG A 404 -14.34 9.07 -22.54
N PHE A 405 -13.66 9.91 -21.76
CA PHE A 405 -14.29 10.76 -20.76
C PHE A 405 -14.54 12.20 -21.26
N ILE A 406 -14.01 12.58 -22.43
CA ILE A 406 -14.21 13.94 -22.98
C ILE A 406 -15.70 14.19 -23.20
N GLY A 407 -16.20 15.30 -22.66
CA GLY A 407 -17.60 15.69 -22.70
C GLY A 407 -18.44 15.17 -21.53
N ASP A 408 -17.95 14.21 -20.76
CA ASP A 408 -18.66 13.71 -19.58
C ASP A 408 -18.60 14.72 -18.44
N GLU A 409 -19.66 14.76 -17.64
CA GLU A 409 -19.66 15.35 -16.30
C GLU A 409 -19.35 14.24 -15.29
N VAL A 410 -18.23 14.38 -14.59
CA VAL A 410 -17.77 13.38 -13.62
C VAL A 410 -17.75 13.96 -12.21
N GLU A 411 -18.19 13.17 -11.24
CA GLU A 411 -18.03 13.54 -9.84
C GLU A 411 -16.59 13.24 -9.39
N VAL A 412 -15.96 14.22 -8.75
CA VAL A 412 -14.55 14.22 -8.34
C VAL A 412 -14.47 14.56 -6.86
N LEU A 413 -13.77 13.75 -6.08
CA LEU A 413 -13.37 14.12 -4.73
C LEU A 413 -12.15 15.03 -4.83
N CYS A 414 -12.28 16.30 -4.48
CA CYS A 414 -11.18 17.25 -4.49
C CYS A 414 -10.19 16.94 -3.35
N GLU A 415 -8.92 16.70 -3.68
CA GLU A 415 -7.91 16.21 -2.74
C GLU A 415 -6.83 17.23 -2.42
N GLY A 416 -6.64 18.20 -3.30
CA GLY A 416 -5.58 19.18 -3.12
C GLY A 416 -5.30 20.03 -4.36
N ILE A 417 -4.07 20.56 -4.40
CA ILE A 417 -3.56 21.33 -5.54
C ILE A 417 -2.92 20.36 -6.52
N GLY A 418 -3.27 20.50 -7.81
CA GLY A 418 -2.72 19.70 -8.90
C GLY A 418 -1.21 19.91 -9.10
N ARG A 419 -0.57 18.88 -9.60
CA ARG A 419 0.87 18.92 -9.93
C ARG A 419 1.13 19.20 -11.40
N THR A 420 0.11 19.12 -12.25
CA THR A 420 0.21 19.19 -13.71
C THR A 420 0.20 20.63 -14.25
N ALA A 421 -0.39 21.56 -13.51
CA ALA A 421 -0.36 23.00 -13.83
C ALA A 421 -0.54 23.85 -12.58
N ASP A 422 0.14 24.99 -12.53
CA ASP A 422 0.10 25.90 -11.39
C ASP A 422 -1.34 26.41 -11.15
N GLY A 423 -1.83 26.19 -9.93
CA GLY A 423 -3.08 26.75 -9.43
C GLY A 423 -4.34 25.91 -9.71
N LEU A 424 -4.26 24.79 -10.43
CA LEU A 424 -5.40 23.88 -10.57
C LEU A 424 -5.60 23.06 -9.29
N MET A 425 -6.88 22.80 -8.98
CA MET A 425 -7.25 21.79 -8.00
C MET A 425 -7.19 20.40 -8.66
N THR A 426 -6.95 19.38 -7.86
CA THR A 426 -6.88 17.98 -8.31
C THR A 426 -7.70 17.07 -7.44
N GLY A 427 -8.20 16.01 -8.04
CA GLY A 427 -8.90 14.96 -7.31
C GLY A 427 -9.03 13.69 -8.17
N HIS A 428 -9.75 12.71 -7.65
CA HIS A 428 -10.02 11.46 -8.36
C HIS A 428 -11.51 11.28 -8.57
N SER A 429 -11.89 10.93 -9.80
CA SER A 429 -13.24 10.49 -10.11
C SER A 429 -13.55 9.11 -9.50
N ARG A 430 -14.79 8.66 -9.61
CA ARG A 430 -15.19 7.30 -9.24
C ARG A 430 -14.41 6.22 -10.00
N HIS A 431 -13.94 6.50 -11.22
CA HIS A 431 -13.09 5.62 -12.02
C HIS A 431 -11.62 5.63 -11.59
N GLY A 432 -11.24 6.39 -10.56
CA GLY A 432 -9.86 6.54 -10.15
C GLY A 432 -9.01 7.40 -11.10
N VAL A 433 -9.63 8.07 -12.06
CA VAL A 433 -8.94 8.97 -13.00
C VAL A 433 -8.64 10.28 -12.29
N ILE A 434 -7.41 10.76 -12.43
CA ILE A 434 -7.00 12.09 -11.96
C ILE A 434 -7.69 13.14 -12.79
N VAL A 435 -8.35 14.09 -12.12
CA VAL A 435 -9.05 15.21 -12.75
C VAL A 435 -8.50 16.51 -12.19
N ASP A 436 -7.91 17.32 -13.06
CA ASP A 436 -7.46 18.66 -12.72
C ASP A 436 -8.46 19.70 -13.25
N PHE A 437 -8.78 20.70 -12.41
CA PHE A 437 -9.81 21.69 -12.71
C PHE A 437 -9.56 23.02 -12.01
N ASN A 438 -10.13 24.10 -12.54
CA ASN A 438 -10.09 25.40 -11.87
C ASN A 438 -10.95 25.39 -10.62
N GLY A 439 -10.37 25.77 -9.49
CA GLY A 439 -11.08 25.76 -8.21
C GLY A 439 -10.29 26.46 -7.10
N THR A 440 -10.79 26.40 -5.89
CA THR A 440 -10.23 27.06 -4.71
C THR A 440 -9.95 26.06 -3.59
N ARG A 441 -9.04 26.37 -2.67
CA ARG A 441 -8.58 25.45 -1.60
C ARG A 441 -9.70 25.01 -0.65
N ASP A 442 -10.77 25.79 -0.51
CA ASP A 442 -11.92 25.43 0.33
C ASP A 442 -12.76 24.27 -0.24
N MET A 443 -12.46 23.84 -1.47
CA MET A 443 -13.05 22.64 -2.10
C MET A 443 -12.37 21.35 -1.66
N ILE A 444 -11.20 21.41 -0.99
CA ILE A 444 -10.52 20.20 -0.52
C ILE A 444 -11.42 19.42 0.45
N GLY A 445 -11.64 18.15 0.16
CA GLY A 445 -12.53 17.26 0.91
C GLY A 445 -14.00 17.32 0.48
N LYS A 446 -14.35 18.14 -0.51
CA LYS A 446 -15.69 18.18 -1.11
C LYS A 446 -15.74 17.38 -2.41
N TYR A 447 -16.92 16.89 -2.73
CA TYR A 447 -17.20 16.38 -4.06
C TYR A 447 -17.57 17.55 -4.98
N VAL A 448 -17.05 17.53 -6.18
CA VAL A 448 -17.33 18.51 -7.22
C VAL A 448 -17.72 17.80 -8.51
N THR A 449 -18.53 18.42 -9.34
CA THR A 449 -18.80 17.95 -10.70
C THR A 449 -17.94 18.73 -11.67
N VAL A 450 -17.19 18.00 -12.50
CA VAL A 450 -16.29 18.58 -13.51
C VAL A 450 -16.68 18.05 -14.89
N ARG A 451 -16.87 18.95 -15.86
CA ARG A 451 -17.06 18.60 -17.29
C ARG A 451 -15.69 18.45 -17.93
N ILE A 452 -15.38 17.24 -18.39
CA ILE A 452 -14.07 16.91 -18.96
C ILE A 452 -13.93 17.54 -20.34
N GLN A 453 -12.87 18.33 -20.53
CA GLN A 453 -12.59 19.05 -21.78
C GLN A 453 -11.41 18.43 -22.54
N LYS A 454 -10.40 17.90 -21.81
CA LYS A 454 -9.17 17.40 -22.43
C LYS A 454 -8.64 16.16 -21.70
N ALA A 455 -8.18 15.20 -22.47
CA ALA A 455 -7.43 14.05 -21.98
C ALA A 455 -5.91 14.33 -22.07
N LEU A 456 -5.18 13.88 -21.06
CA LEU A 456 -3.73 13.86 -20.96
C LEU A 456 -3.28 12.40 -20.74
N PRO A 457 -2.01 12.04 -20.94
CA PRO A 457 -1.54 10.65 -20.75
C PRO A 457 -1.82 10.03 -19.37
N TRP A 458 -1.93 10.88 -18.32
CA TRP A 458 -2.07 10.42 -16.92
C TRP A 458 -3.26 11.03 -16.17
N ALA A 459 -3.98 11.94 -16.80
CA ALA A 459 -5.04 12.71 -16.16
C ALA A 459 -6.02 13.25 -17.21
N VAL A 460 -7.10 13.82 -16.74
CA VAL A 460 -7.98 14.65 -17.56
C VAL A 460 -8.07 16.05 -16.97
N THR A 461 -8.37 17.04 -17.80
CA THR A 461 -8.65 18.40 -17.34
C THR A 461 -10.05 18.80 -17.73
N GLY A 462 -10.69 19.64 -16.91
CA GLY A 462 -12.05 20.05 -17.16
C GLY A 462 -12.44 21.33 -16.45
N GLU A 463 -13.68 21.71 -16.67
CA GLU A 463 -14.33 22.91 -16.12
C GLU A 463 -15.23 22.52 -14.94
N LEU A 464 -15.09 23.24 -13.83
CA LEU A 464 -15.96 23.08 -12.68
C LEU A 464 -17.40 23.46 -13.03
N VAL A 465 -18.33 22.52 -12.85
CA VAL A 465 -19.77 22.72 -13.07
C VAL A 465 -20.47 23.05 -11.76
N SER A 466 -20.22 22.31 -10.71
CA SER A 466 -20.84 22.50 -9.39
C SER A 466 -20.00 21.99 -8.26
N VAL A 467 -20.23 22.48 -7.05
CA VAL A 467 -19.73 21.95 -5.79
C VAL A 467 -20.87 21.18 -5.13
N ASN A 468 -20.64 19.91 -4.82
CA ASN A 468 -21.63 18.99 -4.26
C ASN A 468 -21.24 18.69 -2.81
N ASP A 469 -21.93 19.26 -1.85
CA ASP A 469 -21.69 19.00 -0.41
C ASP A 469 -22.14 17.61 0.04
#